data_580ce3bae68f98985ba8e038feb92cf8
#
_entry.id   580ce3bae68f98985ba8e038feb92cf8
#
_cell.length_a   1.000
_cell.length_b   1.000
_cell.length_c   1.000
_cell.angle_alpha   90.00
_cell.angle_beta   90.00
_cell.angle_gamma   90.00
#
_symmetry.space_group_name_H-M   'P 1'
#
loop_
_entity.id
_entity.type
_entity.pdbx_description
1 polymer ?
#
loop_
_entity_poly.entity_id
_entity_poly.type
_entity_poly.pdbx_seq_one_letter_code
_entity_poly.pdbx_strand_id
1 'polypeptide(L)'
;MKKIVIYPGTFDPVTYGHIDLIRRATEIFEHVIVAVVRHPQKSTLFSNKEREQMLKIATQGIPRMSIESFCGLLVNYVRRKKARVMVRGLRMISDFEYEFQMALTNRKLDPEIETIFMMPKESYCYLSSKLIKEVASLGANLKDFVLDFVEQKLKTALNKKSK
;
A
#
# COMPACT_ATOMS: atom_id res chain seq x y z
N MET A 1 18.57 6.46 17.55
CA MET A 1 17.62 7.20 16.68
C MET A 1 16.52 6.25 16.26
N LYS A 2 15.26 6.59 16.54
CA LYS A 2 14.12 5.76 16.13
C LYS A 2 14.10 5.66 14.61
N LYS A 3 14.25 4.45 14.07
CA LYS A 3 14.21 4.21 12.62
C LYS A 3 12.75 4.13 12.18
N ILE A 4 12.17 5.29 11.88
CA ILE A 4 10.84 5.41 11.27
C ILE A 4 10.96 5.10 9.79
N VAL A 5 10.10 4.25 9.27
CA VAL A 5 9.99 3.94 7.84
C VAL A 5 8.62 4.34 7.31
N ILE A 6 8.57 4.82 6.08
CA ILE A 6 7.31 5.12 5.37
C ILE A 6 7.01 3.99 4.41
N TYR A 7 5.80 3.43 4.47
CA TYR A 7 5.27 2.51 3.47
C TYR A 7 4.15 3.20 2.69
N PRO A 8 4.46 3.86 1.56
CA PRO A 8 3.48 4.57 0.78
C PRO A 8 2.75 3.63 -0.19
N GLY A 9 1.46 3.83 -0.35
CA GLY A 9 0.66 3.07 -1.30
C GLY A 9 -0.72 3.68 -1.55
N THR A 10 -1.37 3.20 -2.60
CA THR A 10 -2.76 3.58 -2.89
C THR A 10 -3.75 2.76 -2.05
N PHE A 11 -3.47 1.46 -1.85
CA PHE A 11 -4.30 0.52 -1.07
C PHE A 11 -5.77 0.50 -1.51
N ASP A 12 -6.00 0.31 -2.79
CA ASP A 12 -7.32 0.40 -3.42
C ASP A 12 -7.76 -0.92 -4.12
N PRO A 13 -8.14 -1.94 -3.33
CA PRO A 13 -8.12 -2.04 -1.87
C PRO A 13 -6.81 -2.55 -1.27
N VAL A 14 -6.77 -2.63 0.06
CA VAL A 14 -5.76 -3.40 0.80
C VAL A 14 -5.90 -4.90 0.50
N THR A 15 -4.76 -5.62 0.44
CA THR A 15 -4.66 -7.06 0.12
C THR A 15 -3.83 -7.78 1.16
N TYR A 16 -3.86 -9.11 1.18
CA TYR A 16 -2.98 -9.90 2.04
C TYR A 16 -1.49 -9.61 1.81
N GLY A 17 -1.09 -9.32 0.56
CA GLY A 17 0.28 -8.91 0.27
C GLY A 17 0.69 -7.60 0.93
N HIS A 18 -0.21 -6.62 1.01
CA HIS A 18 0.04 -5.38 1.76
C HIS A 18 0.17 -5.64 3.27
N ILE A 19 -0.71 -6.47 3.83
CA ILE A 19 -0.71 -6.80 5.27
C ILE A 19 0.58 -7.55 5.65
N ASP A 20 1.01 -8.51 4.81
CA ASP A 20 2.26 -9.25 5.00
C ASP A 20 3.47 -8.30 5.07
N LEU A 21 3.59 -7.38 4.11
CA LEU A 21 4.68 -6.41 4.08
C LEU A 21 4.65 -5.46 5.28
N ILE A 22 3.45 -4.98 5.68
CA ILE A 22 3.31 -4.12 6.85
C ILE A 22 3.79 -4.85 8.10
N ARG A 23 3.33 -6.08 8.34
CA ARG A 23 3.72 -6.90 9.50
C ARG A 23 5.22 -7.09 9.56
N ARG A 24 5.83 -7.54 8.47
CA ARG A 24 7.27 -7.77 8.39
C ARG A 24 8.08 -6.49 8.51
N ALA A 25 7.59 -5.38 7.98
CA ALA A 25 8.25 -4.08 8.18
C ALA A 25 8.26 -3.68 9.67
N THR A 26 7.19 -3.97 10.44
CA THR A 26 7.17 -3.69 11.88
C THR A 26 8.11 -4.59 12.70
N GLU A 27 8.58 -5.70 12.16
CA GLU A 27 9.61 -6.55 12.78
C GLU A 27 11.02 -5.99 12.59
N ILE A 28 11.23 -5.28 11.46
CA ILE A 28 12.54 -4.72 11.08
C ILE A 28 12.73 -3.30 11.61
N PHE A 29 11.67 -2.48 11.58
CA PHE A 29 11.73 -1.06 11.92
C PHE A 29 11.02 -0.77 13.25
N GLU A 30 11.47 0.26 13.95
CA GLU A 30 10.87 0.66 15.23
C GLU A 30 9.45 1.24 15.08
N HIS A 31 9.16 1.88 13.94
CA HIS A 31 7.83 2.38 13.62
C HIS A 31 7.61 2.44 12.12
N VAL A 32 6.45 1.94 11.68
CA VAL A 32 6.02 1.96 10.27
C VAL A 32 4.86 2.93 10.10
N ILE A 33 5.03 3.95 9.26
CA ILE A 33 3.93 4.81 8.85
C ILE A 33 3.41 4.30 7.51
N VAL A 34 2.23 3.68 7.51
CA VAL A 34 1.51 3.29 6.28
C VAL A 34 0.84 4.54 5.72
N ALA A 35 1.40 5.05 4.62
CA ALA A 35 1.02 6.33 4.06
C ALA A 35 0.10 6.17 2.85
N VAL A 36 -1.19 6.43 3.04
CA VAL A 36 -2.20 6.36 1.97
C VAL A 36 -2.10 7.57 1.07
N VAL A 37 -1.74 7.35 -0.18
CA VAL A 37 -1.57 8.42 -1.16
C VAL A 37 -2.92 8.93 -1.65
N ARG A 38 -3.15 10.24 -1.53
CA ARG A 38 -4.27 10.94 -2.16
C ARG A 38 -3.81 11.52 -3.51
N HIS A 39 -4.19 10.87 -4.60
CA HIS A 39 -3.92 11.37 -5.95
C HIS A 39 -5.13 12.16 -6.46
N PRO A 40 -5.02 13.48 -6.71
CA PRO A 40 -6.14 14.27 -7.20
C PRO A 40 -6.66 13.81 -8.57
N GLN A 41 -5.78 13.22 -9.39
CA GLN A 41 -6.09 12.84 -10.78
C GLN A 41 -6.28 11.31 -10.99
N LYS A 42 -6.07 10.48 -9.97
CA LYS A 42 -6.22 9.03 -10.10
C LYS A 42 -7.60 8.60 -9.63
N SER A 43 -8.41 8.07 -10.53
CA SER A 43 -9.68 7.43 -10.16
C SER A 43 -9.40 6.17 -9.33
N THR A 44 -9.73 6.21 -8.05
CA THR A 44 -9.73 5.05 -7.17
C THR A 44 -11.15 4.51 -7.03
N LEU A 45 -11.30 3.21 -6.76
CA LEU A 45 -12.61 2.62 -6.50
C LEU A 45 -13.17 3.11 -5.16
N PHE A 46 -12.29 3.19 -4.16
CA PHE A 46 -12.63 3.65 -2.81
C PHE A 46 -12.08 5.04 -2.55
N SER A 47 -12.88 5.83 -1.83
CA SER A 47 -12.46 7.13 -1.32
C SER A 47 -11.24 6.98 -0.39
N ASN A 48 -10.50 8.07 -0.17
CA ASN A 48 -9.35 8.07 0.72
C ASN A 48 -9.72 7.60 2.14
N LYS A 49 -10.86 8.07 2.65
CA LYS A 49 -11.38 7.71 3.98
C LYS A 49 -11.71 6.21 4.09
N GLU A 50 -12.29 5.62 3.05
CA GLU A 50 -12.58 4.18 3.02
C GLU A 50 -11.31 3.35 2.98
N ARG A 51 -10.29 3.76 2.20
CA ARG A 51 -9.00 3.07 2.13
C ARG A 51 -8.25 3.09 3.47
N GLU A 52 -8.25 4.24 4.16
CA GLU A 52 -7.69 4.34 5.52
C GLU A 52 -8.44 3.43 6.50
N GLN A 53 -9.76 3.42 6.44
CA GLN A 53 -10.57 2.58 7.32
C GLN A 53 -10.35 1.09 7.06
N MET A 54 -10.29 0.68 5.80
CA MET A 54 -9.97 -0.71 5.45
C MET A 54 -8.60 -1.12 5.97
N LEU A 55 -7.60 -0.26 5.85
CA LEU A 55 -6.26 -0.51 6.41
C LEU A 55 -6.31 -0.63 7.94
N LYS A 56 -7.00 0.26 8.64
CA LYS A 56 -7.13 0.20 10.12
C LYS A 56 -7.70 -1.12 10.58
N ILE A 57 -8.75 -1.60 9.92
CA ILE A 57 -9.37 -2.90 10.25
C ILE A 57 -8.42 -4.04 9.89
N ALA A 58 -7.82 -4.00 8.69
CA ALA A 58 -6.96 -5.06 8.19
C ALA A 58 -5.66 -5.24 8.96
N THR A 59 -5.19 -4.19 9.63
CA THR A 59 -3.94 -4.19 10.40
C THR A 59 -4.17 -4.17 11.91
N GLN A 60 -5.40 -4.40 12.35
CA GLN A 60 -5.72 -4.46 13.77
C GLN A 60 -4.84 -5.50 14.48
N GLY A 61 -4.23 -5.12 15.59
CA GLY A 61 -3.31 -5.98 16.34
C GLY A 61 -1.86 -5.99 15.85
N ILE A 62 -1.52 -5.32 14.73
CA ILE A 62 -0.13 -5.14 14.34
C ILE A 62 0.47 -3.96 15.13
N PRO A 63 1.49 -4.21 15.96
CA PRO A 63 2.09 -3.16 16.79
C PRO A 63 3.00 -2.23 15.98
N ARG A 64 3.42 -1.12 16.59
CA ARG A 64 4.47 -0.22 16.09
C ARG A 64 4.21 0.34 14.68
N MET A 65 2.94 0.63 14.39
CA MET A 65 2.56 1.27 13.15
C MET A 65 1.51 2.36 13.34
N SER A 66 1.42 3.25 12.36
CA SER A 66 0.34 4.22 12.22
C SER A 66 -0.12 4.30 10.75
N ILE A 67 -1.36 4.73 10.56
CA ILE A 67 -1.93 4.93 9.22
C ILE A 67 -2.22 6.42 9.08
N GLU A 68 -1.68 7.00 8.03
CA GLU A 68 -1.86 8.40 7.70
C GLU A 68 -2.14 8.55 6.21
N SER A 69 -2.78 9.62 5.82
CA SER A 69 -2.88 9.97 4.40
C SER A 69 -2.11 11.24 4.09
N PHE A 70 -1.63 11.34 2.86
CA PHE A 70 -0.93 12.53 2.40
C PHE A 70 -1.29 12.85 0.94
N CYS A 71 -1.05 14.11 0.59
CA CYS A 71 -1.15 14.62 -0.77
C CYS A 71 0.15 15.33 -1.15
N GLY A 72 0.47 15.33 -2.44
CA GLY A 72 1.66 15.96 -2.97
C GLY A 72 2.86 15.02 -3.08
N LEU A 73 4.05 15.59 -3.15
CA LEU A 73 5.28 14.85 -3.43
C LEU A 73 5.69 13.97 -2.24
N LEU A 74 5.97 12.69 -2.52
CA LEU A 74 6.29 11.69 -1.51
C LEU A 74 7.53 12.07 -0.69
N VAL A 75 8.60 12.52 -1.33
CA VAL A 75 9.84 12.91 -0.62
C VAL A 75 9.59 14.05 0.39
N ASN A 76 8.72 15.00 0.08
CA ASN A 76 8.35 16.07 1.01
C ASN A 76 7.58 15.52 2.23
N TYR A 77 6.74 14.51 2.01
CA TYR A 77 6.03 13.85 3.10
C TYR A 77 7.01 13.09 4.00
N VAL A 78 7.92 12.29 3.42
CA VAL A 78 8.96 11.54 4.15
C VAL A 78 9.80 12.47 5.01
N ARG A 79 10.25 13.60 4.45
CA ARG A 79 11.02 14.62 5.17
C ARG A 79 10.25 15.22 6.35
N ARG A 80 8.97 15.57 6.16
CA ARG A 80 8.11 16.09 7.24
C ARG A 80 7.96 15.11 8.40
N LYS A 81 7.99 13.80 8.11
CA LYS A 81 7.94 12.73 9.12
C LYS A 81 9.29 12.45 9.77
N LYS A 82 10.34 13.19 9.40
CA LYS A 82 11.72 12.98 9.85
C LYS A 82 12.19 11.54 9.61
N ALA A 83 11.63 10.89 8.57
CA ALA A 83 12.05 9.59 8.09
C ALA A 83 13.11 9.77 7.00
N ARG A 84 13.95 8.75 6.82
CA ARG A 84 14.95 8.68 5.74
C ARG A 84 14.80 7.42 4.90
N VAL A 85 13.87 6.56 5.25
CA VAL A 85 13.68 5.27 4.59
C VAL A 85 12.22 5.13 4.15
N MET A 86 12.04 4.69 2.91
CA MET A 86 10.76 4.20 2.40
C MET A 86 10.86 2.70 2.13
N VAL A 87 9.77 1.98 2.39
CA VAL A 87 9.59 0.60 1.93
C VAL A 87 8.66 0.56 0.74
N ARG A 88 9.03 -0.21 -0.28
CA ARG A 88 8.18 -0.51 -1.43
C ARG A 88 8.05 -2.02 -1.59
N GLY A 89 6.84 -2.48 -1.90
CA GLY A 89 6.60 -3.88 -2.24
C GLY A 89 7.04 -4.18 -3.67
N LEU A 90 7.88 -5.19 -3.85
CA LEU A 90 8.29 -5.69 -5.15
C LEU A 90 7.78 -7.12 -5.31
N ARG A 91 6.83 -7.33 -6.22
CA ARG A 91 6.11 -8.62 -6.37
C ARG A 91 6.62 -9.41 -7.55
N MET A 92 6.69 -8.79 -8.71
CA MET A 92 7.03 -9.39 -9.99
C MET A 92 8.10 -8.56 -10.69
N ILE A 93 8.80 -9.18 -11.63
CA ILE A 93 9.79 -8.48 -12.47
C ILE A 93 9.16 -7.28 -13.19
N SER A 94 7.89 -7.40 -13.60
CA SER A 94 7.14 -6.30 -14.22
C SER A 94 6.94 -5.06 -13.33
N ASP A 95 7.01 -5.21 -12.01
CA ASP A 95 6.96 -4.06 -11.08
C ASP A 95 8.34 -3.39 -10.96
N PHE A 96 9.42 -4.14 -11.23
CA PHE A 96 10.79 -3.72 -10.92
C PHE A 96 11.20 -2.44 -11.66
N GLU A 97 10.99 -2.38 -12.94
CA GLU A 97 11.43 -1.22 -13.76
C GLU A 97 10.80 0.06 -13.25
N TYR A 98 9.49 0.06 -13.02
CA TYR A 98 8.77 1.23 -12.51
C TYR A 98 9.21 1.62 -11.09
N GLU A 99 9.29 0.65 -10.20
CA GLU A 99 9.68 0.89 -8.80
C GLU A 99 11.14 1.34 -8.70
N PHE A 100 12.04 0.78 -9.53
CA PHE A 100 13.43 1.19 -9.61
C PHE A 100 13.56 2.63 -10.15
N GLN A 101 12.84 2.97 -11.22
CA GLN A 101 12.81 4.34 -11.75
C GLN A 101 12.29 5.33 -10.69
N MET A 102 11.24 4.96 -9.96
CA MET A 102 10.71 5.80 -8.87
C MET A 102 11.72 5.97 -7.73
N ALA A 103 12.45 4.92 -7.36
CA ALA A 103 13.47 4.99 -6.32
C ALA A 103 14.62 5.94 -6.73
N LEU A 104 15.11 5.84 -7.96
CA LEU A 104 16.14 6.76 -8.48
C LEU A 104 15.63 8.20 -8.55
N THR A 105 14.39 8.41 -8.97
CA THR A 105 13.76 9.72 -9.01
C THR A 105 13.64 10.34 -7.61
N ASN A 106 13.17 9.56 -6.64
CA ASN A 106 13.06 10.02 -5.25
C ASN A 106 14.42 10.37 -4.66
N ARG A 107 15.47 9.56 -4.92
CA ARG A 107 16.85 9.85 -4.49
C ARG A 107 17.41 11.10 -5.17
N LYS A 108 17.08 11.36 -6.43
CA LYS A 108 17.48 12.59 -7.12
C LYS A 108 16.81 13.84 -6.52
N LEU A 109 15.55 13.72 -6.10
CA LEU A 109 14.79 14.80 -5.46
C LEU A 109 15.22 15.06 -4.01
N ASP A 110 15.63 14.00 -3.30
CA ASP A 110 16.15 14.07 -1.94
C ASP A 110 17.20 12.97 -1.71
N PRO A 111 18.51 13.29 -1.77
CA PRO A 111 19.59 12.30 -1.62
C PRO A 111 19.66 11.63 -0.25
N GLU A 112 19.01 12.19 0.76
CA GLU A 112 18.97 11.60 2.11
C GLU A 112 17.90 10.49 2.26
N ILE A 113 17.04 10.32 1.27
CA ILE A 113 15.96 9.33 1.30
C ILE A 113 16.40 8.06 0.57
N GLU A 114 16.33 6.94 1.28
CA GLU A 114 16.62 5.62 0.72
C GLU A 114 15.33 4.81 0.52
N THR A 115 15.30 4.00 -0.54
CA THR A 115 14.19 3.08 -0.84
C THR A 115 14.65 1.64 -0.63
N ILE A 116 13.94 0.91 0.22
CA ILE A 116 14.13 -0.51 0.45
C ILE A 116 12.99 -1.28 -0.21
N PHE A 117 13.36 -2.27 -1.04
CA PHE A 117 12.39 -3.18 -1.64
C PHE A 117 12.19 -4.40 -0.75
N MET A 118 10.94 -4.72 -0.46
CA MET A 118 10.56 -5.92 0.26
C MET A 118 9.69 -6.80 -0.65
N MET A 119 10.04 -8.07 -0.75
CA MET A 119 9.22 -9.05 -1.45
C MET A 119 8.15 -9.59 -0.49
N PRO A 120 6.87 -9.67 -0.90
CA PRO A 120 5.84 -10.37 -0.13
C PRO A 120 6.13 -11.87 -0.11
N LYS A 121 5.39 -12.61 0.72
CA LYS A 121 5.40 -14.08 0.66
C LYS A 121 5.05 -14.56 -0.75
N GLU A 122 5.60 -15.70 -1.15
CA GLU A 122 5.39 -16.31 -2.46
C GLU A 122 3.90 -16.39 -2.81
N SER A 123 3.07 -16.83 -1.86
CA SER A 123 1.62 -16.93 -2.01
C SER A 123 0.91 -15.60 -2.31
N TYR A 124 1.58 -14.47 -2.15
CA TYR A 124 1.04 -13.13 -2.38
C TYR A 124 1.73 -12.36 -3.52
N CYS A 125 2.74 -12.95 -4.16
CA CYS A 125 3.52 -12.26 -5.19
C CYS A 125 2.69 -11.86 -6.41
N TYR A 126 1.69 -12.65 -6.78
CA TYR A 126 0.81 -12.37 -7.93
C TYR A 126 -0.34 -11.40 -7.59
N LEU A 127 -0.52 -11.03 -6.31
CA LEU A 127 -1.64 -10.18 -5.89
C LEU A 127 -1.40 -8.71 -6.25
N SER A 128 -2.30 -8.13 -7.03
CA SER A 128 -2.34 -6.69 -7.23
C SER A 128 -3.76 -6.16 -7.02
N SER A 129 -3.89 -4.96 -6.43
CA SER A 129 -5.21 -4.34 -6.25
C SER A 129 -5.93 -4.11 -7.59
N LYS A 130 -5.18 -3.94 -8.69
CA LYS A 130 -5.75 -3.82 -10.03
C LYS A 130 -6.38 -5.14 -10.47
N LEU A 131 -5.62 -6.24 -10.42
CA LEU A 131 -6.10 -7.57 -10.78
C LEU A 131 -7.29 -7.99 -9.89
N ILE A 132 -7.19 -7.75 -8.59
CA ILE A 132 -8.28 -8.09 -7.65
C ILE A 132 -9.58 -7.36 -8.02
N LYS A 133 -9.53 -6.08 -8.38
CA LYS A 133 -10.71 -5.35 -8.85
C LYS A 133 -11.27 -5.93 -10.16
N GLU A 134 -10.39 -6.34 -11.06
CA GLU A 134 -10.77 -6.95 -12.33
C GLU A 134 -11.50 -8.28 -12.11
N VAL A 135 -10.90 -9.23 -11.39
CA VAL A 135 -11.55 -10.53 -11.14
C VAL A 135 -12.78 -10.40 -10.24
N ALA A 136 -12.83 -9.42 -9.32
CA ALA A 136 -14.02 -9.11 -8.55
C ALA A 136 -15.19 -8.68 -9.43
N SER A 137 -14.93 -7.88 -10.48
CA SER A 137 -15.96 -7.44 -11.42
C SER A 137 -16.56 -8.59 -12.25
N LEU A 138 -15.81 -9.69 -12.37
CA LEU A 138 -16.23 -10.93 -13.03
C LEU A 138 -16.87 -11.95 -12.07
N GLY A 139 -17.08 -11.57 -10.79
CA GLY A 139 -17.75 -12.40 -9.81
C GLY A 139 -16.88 -13.45 -9.10
N ALA A 140 -15.56 -13.35 -9.19
CA ALA A 140 -14.65 -14.28 -8.54
C ALA A 140 -14.78 -14.25 -7.00
N ASN A 141 -14.49 -15.38 -6.35
CA ASN A 141 -14.29 -15.47 -4.91
C ASN A 141 -12.90 -14.92 -4.56
N LEU A 142 -12.83 -14.02 -3.60
CA LEU A 142 -11.61 -13.28 -3.28
C LEU A 142 -11.00 -13.62 -1.91
N LYS A 143 -11.50 -14.63 -1.22
CA LYS A 143 -11.09 -14.99 0.15
C LYS A 143 -9.58 -15.25 0.31
N ASP A 144 -8.90 -15.71 -0.76
CA ASP A 144 -7.46 -16.00 -0.74
C ASP A 144 -6.61 -14.75 -1.04
N PHE A 145 -7.25 -13.63 -1.38
CA PHE A 145 -6.58 -12.39 -1.84
C PHE A 145 -6.76 -11.23 -0.87
N VAL A 146 -7.95 -11.13 -0.26
CA VAL A 146 -8.33 -10.05 0.64
C VAL A 146 -9.16 -10.58 1.81
N LEU A 147 -9.27 -9.79 2.87
CA LEU A 147 -10.16 -10.10 3.99
C LEU A 147 -11.64 -10.05 3.58
N ASP A 148 -12.48 -10.85 4.21
CA ASP A 148 -13.92 -10.97 3.87
C ASP A 148 -14.64 -9.64 3.81
N PHE A 149 -14.37 -8.73 4.75
CA PHE A 149 -15.00 -7.41 4.75
C PHE A 149 -14.56 -6.55 3.55
N VAL A 150 -13.33 -6.74 3.05
CA VAL A 150 -12.82 -6.06 1.84
C VAL A 150 -13.51 -6.62 0.61
N GLU A 151 -13.68 -7.95 0.53
CA GLU A 151 -14.44 -8.60 -0.54
C GLU A 151 -15.88 -8.07 -0.61
N GLN A 152 -16.57 -8.01 0.53
CA GLN A 152 -17.93 -7.48 0.60
C GLN A 152 -18.01 -6.02 0.11
N LYS A 153 -17.06 -5.17 0.53
CA LYS A 153 -16.97 -3.79 0.06
C LYS A 153 -16.72 -3.69 -1.44
N LEU A 154 -15.83 -4.55 -1.99
CA LEU A 154 -15.57 -4.62 -3.43
C LEU A 154 -16.83 -4.96 -4.22
N LYS A 155 -17.55 -6.03 -3.84
CA LYS A 155 -18.80 -6.44 -4.47
C LYS A 155 -19.84 -5.30 -4.45
N THR A 156 -20.00 -4.65 -3.31
CA THR A 156 -20.95 -3.52 -3.17
C THR A 156 -20.55 -2.32 -4.06
N ALA A 157 -19.27 -1.97 -4.10
CA ALA A 157 -18.80 -0.82 -4.88
C ALA A 157 -18.89 -1.06 -6.39
N LEU A 158 -18.60 -2.28 -6.85
CA LEU A 158 -18.66 -2.64 -8.27
C LEU A 158 -20.10 -2.72 -8.77
N ASN A 159 -21.02 -3.28 -7.98
CA ASN A 159 -22.44 -3.33 -8.33
C ASN A 159 -23.09 -1.94 -8.45
N LYS A 160 -22.58 -0.94 -7.72
CA LYS A 160 -23.04 0.45 -7.85
C LYS A 160 -22.56 1.15 -9.12
N LYS A 161 -21.44 0.70 -9.71
CA LYS A 161 -20.91 1.28 -10.95
C LYS A 161 -21.51 0.66 -12.20
N SER A 162 -22.16 -0.51 -12.08
CA SER A 162 -22.81 -1.22 -13.19
C SER A 162 -24.27 -0.79 -13.41
N LYS A 163 -24.80 0.10 -12.56
CA LYS A 163 -26.09 0.78 -12.68
C LYS A 163 -25.88 2.25 -13.07
#